data_32d0a8386ad11d41480a8393a700af47
#
_entry.id   32d0a8386ad11d41480a8393a700af47
#
_cell.length_a   1.000
_cell.length_b   1.000
_cell.length_c   1.000
_cell.angle_alpha   90.00
_cell.angle_beta   90.00
_cell.angle_gamma   90.00
#
_symmetry.space_group_name_H-M   'P 1'
#
loop_
_entity.id
_entity.type
_entity.pdbx_description
1 polymer ?
#
loop_
_entity_poly.entity_id
_entity_poly.type
_entity_poly.pdbx_seq_one_letter_code
_entity_poly.pdbx_strand_id
1 'polypeptide(L)'
;MNVFAQLGYDVWTMDHENYGRSSRTDGNSDIASGVADLIAATELVIRETGQERLHFMGESSGALRAAAFATARPERVGRIVLNAFTYTGRNSPTLAKRAEQVEYFRTHNRRLRDRAMIRSIFTRDHPGTSDPRVAEALADAELIHGEEVPTGTYLDMTANLPVVDPLQVQAAVMIVRGEHDGIASQEDLLDFFRRLPNPDRQFVVLPGAAHALVFGHNRHQLWHVVHAFLSMPPRRDL
;
A
#
# COMPACT_ATOMS: atom_id res chain seq x y z
N MET A 1 -13.40 3.61 -0.57
CA MET A 1 -14.39 2.54 -0.31
C MET A 1 -15.70 2.84 -1.04
N ASN A 2 -16.40 3.94 -0.76
CA ASN A 2 -17.74 4.22 -1.32
C ASN A 2 -17.83 4.08 -2.85
N VAL A 3 -16.79 4.50 -3.60
CA VAL A 3 -16.78 4.39 -5.08
C VAL A 3 -16.84 2.95 -5.53
N PHE A 4 -15.99 2.07 -4.96
CA PHE A 4 -16.00 0.64 -5.34
C PHE A 4 -17.28 -0.07 -4.89
N ALA A 5 -17.83 0.29 -3.73
CA ALA A 5 -19.13 -0.23 -3.31
C ALA A 5 -20.26 0.16 -4.29
N GLN A 6 -20.25 1.41 -4.80
CA GLN A 6 -21.19 1.86 -5.83
C GLN A 6 -20.99 1.14 -7.18
N LEU A 7 -19.79 0.63 -7.45
CA LEU A 7 -19.46 -0.19 -8.61
C LEU A 7 -19.79 -1.68 -8.43
N GLY A 8 -20.42 -2.05 -7.30
CA GLY A 8 -20.88 -3.42 -7.03
C GLY A 8 -19.90 -4.33 -6.31
N TYR A 9 -18.79 -3.80 -5.79
CA TYR A 9 -17.86 -4.58 -4.97
C TYR A 9 -18.32 -4.61 -3.51
N ASP A 10 -18.19 -5.76 -2.87
CA ASP A 10 -18.18 -5.85 -1.41
C ASP A 10 -16.79 -5.45 -0.92
N VAL A 11 -16.69 -4.30 -0.22
CA VAL A 11 -15.41 -3.65 0.11
C VAL A 11 -15.12 -3.75 1.60
N TRP A 12 -14.04 -4.45 1.93
CA TRP A 12 -13.56 -4.65 3.28
C TRP A 12 -12.29 -3.85 3.57
N THR A 13 -12.17 -3.31 4.76
CA THR A 13 -10.94 -2.70 5.27
C THR A 13 -10.70 -3.16 6.70
N MET A 14 -9.44 -3.08 7.11
CA MET A 14 -9.03 -3.41 8.47
C MET A 14 -8.03 -2.38 8.98
N ASP A 15 -8.00 -2.21 10.28
CA ASP A 15 -6.86 -1.61 10.98
C ASP A 15 -5.87 -2.73 11.30
N HIS A 16 -4.62 -2.57 10.92
CA HIS A 16 -3.54 -3.48 11.32
C HIS A 16 -3.26 -3.37 12.83
N GLU A 17 -2.64 -4.40 13.40
CA GLU A 17 -2.15 -4.36 14.77
C GLU A 17 -1.42 -3.04 15.07
N ASN A 18 -1.71 -2.44 16.22
CA ASN A 18 -1.20 -1.15 16.67
C ASN A 18 -1.66 0.08 15.87
N TYR A 19 -2.61 -0.05 14.93
CA TYR A 19 -3.23 1.07 14.23
C TYR A 19 -4.72 1.18 14.56
N GLY A 20 -5.29 2.38 14.40
CA GLY A 20 -6.71 2.65 14.51
C GLY A 20 -7.33 2.04 15.76
N ARG A 21 -8.32 1.17 15.59
CA ARG A 21 -9.07 0.49 16.66
C ARG A 21 -8.60 -0.93 16.95
N SER A 22 -7.58 -1.42 16.24
CA SER A 22 -7.02 -2.76 16.46
C SER A 22 -6.24 -2.86 17.78
N SER A 23 -5.96 -4.08 18.20
CA SER A 23 -5.21 -4.40 19.41
C SER A 23 -3.88 -3.66 19.48
N ARG A 24 -3.50 -3.27 20.70
CA ARG A 24 -2.21 -2.66 20.99
C ARG A 24 -1.29 -3.69 21.64
N THR A 25 -0.10 -3.83 21.09
CA THR A 25 0.98 -4.69 21.61
C THR A 25 2.26 -3.89 21.70
N ASP A 26 3.31 -4.46 22.26
CA ASP A 26 4.65 -3.86 22.29
C ASP A 26 5.41 -4.07 20.96
N GLY A 27 4.86 -4.83 20.01
CA GLY A 27 5.46 -5.07 18.70
C GLY A 27 5.54 -3.80 17.84
N ASN A 28 6.46 -3.79 16.88
CA ASN A 28 6.68 -2.65 15.97
C ASN A 28 5.84 -2.71 14.70
N SER A 29 4.97 -3.75 14.53
CA SER A 29 4.04 -3.95 13.41
C SER A 29 4.71 -3.77 12.03
N ASP A 30 5.71 -4.58 11.78
CA ASP A 30 6.45 -4.65 10.51
C ASP A 30 5.59 -5.20 9.34
N ILE A 31 6.20 -5.46 8.21
CA ILE A 31 5.49 -6.03 7.05
C ILE A 31 5.00 -7.46 7.36
N ALA A 32 5.79 -8.27 8.06
CA ALA A 32 5.43 -9.65 8.41
C ALA A 32 4.24 -9.71 9.36
N SER A 33 4.19 -8.84 10.38
CA SER A 33 3.01 -8.68 11.26
C SER A 33 1.76 -8.33 10.44
N GLY A 34 1.90 -7.40 9.47
CA GLY A 34 0.79 -7.04 8.59
C GLY A 34 0.32 -8.17 7.69
N VAL A 35 1.20 -9.11 7.31
CA VAL A 35 0.81 -10.35 6.60
C VAL A 35 -0.01 -11.25 7.51
N ALA A 36 0.38 -11.41 8.79
CA ALA A 36 -0.40 -12.18 9.76
C ALA A 36 -1.80 -11.60 9.97
N ASP A 37 -1.92 -10.28 10.07
CA ASP A 37 -3.20 -9.58 10.15
C ASP A 37 -4.06 -9.83 8.90
N LEU A 38 -3.47 -9.76 7.70
CA LEU A 38 -4.18 -10.03 6.43
C LEU A 38 -4.64 -11.48 6.34
N ILE A 39 -3.86 -12.45 6.84
CA ILE A 39 -4.28 -13.85 6.90
C ILE A 39 -5.54 -13.97 7.77
N ALA A 40 -5.54 -13.42 8.98
CA ALA A 40 -6.69 -13.48 9.88
C ALA A 40 -7.93 -12.79 9.31
N ALA A 41 -7.75 -11.59 8.72
CA ALA A 41 -8.85 -10.85 8.09
C ALA A 41 -9.41 -11.58 6.87
N THR A 42 -8.56 -12.17 6.04
CA THR A 42 -8.98 -12.92 4.84
C THR A 42 -9.85 -14.12 5.22
N GLU A 43 -9.48 -14.89 6.24
CA GLU A 43 -10.30 -16.01 6.72
C GLU A 43 -11.67 -15.56 7.25
N LEU A 44 -11.73 -14.36 7.87
CA LEU A 44 -13.01 -13.76 8.26
C LEU A 44 -13.87 -13.43 7.03
N VAL A 45 -13.30 -12.73 6.05
CA VAL A 45 -14.04 -12.32 4.83
C VAL A 45 -14.53 -13.55 4.05
N ILE A 46 -13.70 -14.59 3.93
CA ILE A 46 -14.08 -15.85 3.29
C ILE A 46 -15.27 -16.48 4.00
N ARG A 47 -15.26 -16.54 5.32
CA ARG A 47 -16.36 -17.10 6.12
C ARG A 47 -17.66 -16.31 5.95
N GLU A 48 -17.59 -14.99 5.90
CA GLU A 48 -18.75 -14.09 5.77
C GLU A 48 -19.34 -14.08 4.35
N THR A 49 -18.49 -14.22 3.34
CA THR A 49 -18.88 -14.04 1.93
C THR A 49 -18.94 -15.32 1.13
N GLY A 50 -18.28 -16.38 1.55
CA GLY A 50 -18.07 -17.61 0.78
C GLY A 50 -17.11 -17.48 -0.39
N GLN A 51 -16.44 -16.32 -0.57
CA GLN A 51 -15.51 -16.07 -1.66
C GLN A 51 -14.11 -16.56 -1.28
N GLU A 52 -13.61 -17.62 -1.89
CA GLU A 52 -12.31 -18.22 -1.57
C GLU A 52 -11.11 -17.39 -2.04
N ARG A 53 -11.29 -16.55 -3.08
CA ARG A 53 -10.27 -15.65 -3.62
C ARG A 53 -10.76 -14.22 -3.63
N LEU A 54 -9.96 -13.34 -3.05
CA LEU A 54 -10.27 -11.93 -2.91
C LEU A 54 -9.34 -11.07 -3.77
N HIS A 55 -9.78 -9.88 -4.13
CA HIS A 55 -8.92 -8.86 -4.71
C HIS A 55 -8.34 -7.99 -3.59
N PHE A 56 -7.10 -7.59 -3.75
CA PHE A 56 -6.40 -6.76 -2.77
C PHE A 56 -5.94 -5.44 -3.39
N MET A 57 -6.04 -4.38 -2.62
CA MET A 57 -5.49 -3.08 -2.96
C MET A 57 -4.76 -2.54 -1.73
N GLY A 58 -3.48 -2.24 -1.89
CA GLY A 58 -2.66 -1.59 -0.87
C GLY A 58 -2.03 -0.31 -1.37
N GLU A 59 -1.74 0.62 -0.46
CA GLU A 59 -1.01 1.85 -0.75
C GLU A 59 0.21 1.97 0.17
N SER A 60 1.37 2.33 -0.38
CA SER A 60 2.62 2.52 0.36
C SER A 60 3.03 1.25 1.14
N SER A 61 3.17 1.30 2.47
CA SER A 61 3.41 0.12 3.30
C SER A 61 2.29 -0.92 3.19
N GLY A 62 1.06 -0.49 2.92
CA GLY A 62 -0.06 -1.39 2.64
C GLY A 62 0.14 -2.17 1.34
N ALA A 63 0.78 -1.58 0.32
CA ALA A 63 1.13 -2.28 -0.92
C ALA A 63 2.21 -3.36 -0.67
N LEU A 64 3.20 -3.08 0.18
CA LEU A 64 4.20 -4.08 0.60
C LEU A 64 3.55 -5.25 1.35
N ARG A 65 2.65 -4.96 2.30
CA ARG A 65 1.90 -5.99 3.04
C ARG A 65 1.05 -6.84 2.11
N ALA A 66 0.32 -6.22 1.18
CA ALA A 66 -0.50 -6.92 0.21
C ALA A 66 0.33 -7.81 -0.73
N ALA A 67 1.48 -7.32 -1.21
CA ALA A 67 2.39 -8.09 -2.06
C ALA A 67 3.03 -9.26 -1.30
N ALA A 68 3.46 -9.05 -0.05
CA ALA A 68 3.99 -10.10 0.82
C ALA A 68 2.91 -11.14 1.18
N PHE A 69 1.66 -10.71 1.41
CA PHE A 69 0.53 -11.62 1.59
C PHE A 69 0.28 -12.47 0.34
N ALA A 70 0.39 -11.88 -0.86
CA ALA A 70 0.19 -12.61 -2.11
C ALA A 70 1.25 -13.70 -2.34
N THR A 71 2.46 -13.56 -1.78
CA THR A 71 3.46 -14.63 -1.75
C THR A 71 3.16 -15.70 -0.70
N ALA A 72 2.64 -15.28 0.46
CA ALA A 72 2.35 -16.20 1.57
C ALA A 72 1.07 -17.03 1.35
N ARG A 73 0.08 -16.48 0.63
CA ARG A 73 -1.24 -17.07 0.39
C ARG A 73 -1.70 -16.88 -1.06
N PRO A 74 -0.95 -17.38 -2.05
CA PRO A 74 -1.28 -17.17 -3.47
C PRO A 74 -2.66 -17.72 -3.85
N GLU A 75 -3.13 -18.77 -3.19
CA GLU A 75 -4.44 -19.37 -3.41
C GLU A 75 -5.61 -18.46 -3.02
N ARG A 76 -5.37 -17.47 -2.14
CA ARG A 76 -6.37 -16.52 -1.64
C ARG A 76 -6.47 -15.25 -2.48
N VAL A 77 -5.54 -15.04 -3.42
CA VAL A 77 -5.44 -13.78 -4.16
C VAL A 77 -5.97 -13.94 -5.58
N GLY A 78 -6.99 -13.15 -5.93
CA GLY A 78 -7.48 -13.00 -7.29
C GLY A 78 -6.59 -12.03 -8.07
N ARG A 79 -6.78 -10.73 -7.86
CA ARG A 79 -6.00 -9.63 -8.44
C ARG A 79 -5.45 -8.75 -7.33
N ILE A 80 -4.28 -8.13 -7.55
CA ILE A 80 -3.66 -7.25 -6.57
C ILE A 80 -3.28 -5.91 -7.21
N VAL A 81 -3.62 -4.82 -6.53
CA VAL A 81 -3.26 -3.46 -6.90
C VAL A 81 -2.27 -2.89 -5.90
N LEU A 82 -1.10 -2.52 -6.36
CA LEU A 82 0.02 -1.99 -5.59
C LEU A 82 0.16 -0.49 -5.88
N ASN A 83 -0.49 0.36 -5.07
CA ASN A 83 -0.39 1.81 -5.19
C ASN A 83 0.81 2.33 -4.42
N ALA A 84 1.51 3.31 -4.98
CA ALA A 84 2.65 3.95 -4.32
C ALA A 84 3.61 2.93 -3.70
N PHE A 85 3.86 1.84 -4.42
CA PHE A 85 4.68 0.69 -4.02
C PHE A 85 6.16 1.05 -4.10
N THR A 86 7.00 0.34 -3.38
CA THR A 86 8.46 0.35 -3.53
C THR A 86 9.00 -1.07 -3.58
N TYR A 87 10.06 -1.30 -4.36
CA TYR A 87 10.68 -2.62 -4.48
C TYR A 87 11.99 -2.71 -3.70
N THR A 88 13.07 -2.17 -4.24
CA THR A 88 14.38 -2.14 -3.56
C THR A 88 14.65 -0.80 -2.87
N GLY A 89 13.85 0.22 -3.16
CA GLY A 89 14.06 1.59 -2.69
C GLY A 89 15.18 2.33 -3.41
N ARG A 90 15.77 1.76 -4.47
CA ARG A 90 16.83 2.39 -5.25
C ARG A 90 16.34 3.71 -5.84
N ASN A 91 17.14 4.77 -5.65
CA ASN A 91 16.87 6.13 -6.13
C ASN A 91 15.58 6.74 -5.56
N SER A 92 15.14 6.30 -4.38
CA SER A 92 14.00 6.90 -3.67
C SER A 92 14.47 8.05 -2.79
N PRO A 93 14.12 9.31 -3.07
CA PRO A 93 14.47 10.43 -2.21
C PRO A 93 13.78 10.34 -0.84
N THR A 94 12.54 9.82 -0.80
CA THR A 94 11.79 9.62 0.45
C THR A 94 12.46 8.60 1.35
N LEU A 95 12.91 7.46 0.81
CA LEU A 95 13.55 6.40 1.61
C LEU A 95 14.97 6.79 2.02
N ALA A 96 15.72 7.49 1.15
CA ALA A 96 17.04 8.02 1.51
C ALA A 96 16.97 8.93 2.74
N LYS A 97 16.01 9.88 2.75
CA LYS A 97 15.80 10.75 3.92
C LYS A 97 15.33 9.97 5.16
N ARG A 98 14.47 8.99 4.98
CA ARG A 98 13.98 8.14 6.09
C ARG A 98 15.10 7.29 6.70
N ALA A 99 16.05 6.82 5.89
CA ALA A 99 17.19 6.01 6.33
C ALA A 99 18.13 6.76 7.29
N GLU A 100 18.12 8.10 7.32
CA GLU A 100 18.85 8.89 8.31
C GLU A 100 18.44 8.56 9.77
N GLN A 101 17.25 7.98 9.96
CA GLN A 101 16.70 7.60 11.26
C GLN A 101 16.64 6.07 11.46
N VAL A 102 17.35 5.28 10.68
CA VAL A 102 17.26 3.81 10.73
C VAL A 102 17.58 3.24 12.12
N GLU A 103 18.57 3.79 12.83
CA GLU A 103 18.92 3.34 14.18
C GLU A 103 17.81 3.64 15.20
N TYR A 104 17.09 4.74 15.04
CA TYR A 104 15.90 5.00 15.83
C TYR A 104 14.84 3.92 15.61
N PHE A 105 14.58 3.54 14.34
CA PHE A 105 13.58 2.51 14.01
C PHE A 105 13.98 1.09 14.48
N ARG A 106 15.28 0.83 14.64
CA ARG A 106 15.78 -0.44 15.19
C ARG A 106 15.57 -0.57 16.69
N THR A 107 15.62 0.55 17.40
CA THR A 107 15.64 0.58 18.87
C THR A 107 14.33 1.02 19.50
N HIS A 108 13.39 1.56 18.70
CA HIS A 108 12.09 2.05 19.16
C HIS A 108 10.96 1.45 18.34
N ASN A 109 9.96 0.91 19.03
CA ASN A 109 8.79 0.30 18.39
C ASN A 109 7.71 1.32 18.00
N ARG A 110 7.88 2.60 18.42
CA ARG A 110 6.93 3.68 18.14
C ARG A 110 7.65 4.93 17.62
N ARG A 111 6.97 5.69 16.81
CA ARG A 111 7.39 7.00 16.32
C ARG A 111 6.23 7.98 16.32
N LEU A 112 6.56 9.25 16.39
CA LEU A 112 5.58 10.31 16.29
C LEU A 112 4.92 10.36 14.90
N ARG A 113 3.62 10.59 14.89
CA ARG A 113 2.78 10.85 13.71
C ARG A 113 1.82 11.99 14.03
N ASP A 114 2.38 13.18 14.14
CA ASP A 114 1.63 14.39 14.39
C ASP A 114 0.99 14.96 13.10
N ARG A 115 0.24 16.04 13.25
CA ARG A 115 -0.40 16.75 12.15
C ARG A 115 0.59 17.26 11.11
N ALA A 116 1.77 17.72 11.53
CA ALA A 116 2.81 18.21 10.62
C ALA A 116 3.35 17.06 9.75
N MET A 117 3.59 15.90 10.35
CA MET A 117 4.00 14.70 9.62
C MET A 117 2.92 14.26 8.62
N ILE A 118 1.64 14.26 9.00
CA ILE A 118 0.54 13.90 8.10
C ILE A 118 0.48 14.88 6.92
N ARG A 119 0.53 16.19 7.14
CA ARG A 119 0.59 17.21 6.08
C ARG A 119 1.77 16.98 5.13
N SER A 120 2.93 16.58 5.66
CA SER A 120 4.12 16.34 4.86
C SER A 120 3.95 15.24 3.81
N ILE A 121 3.09 14.26 4.05
CA ILE A 121 2.80 13.18 3.10
C ILE A 121 2.20 13.72 1.79
N PHE A 122 1.43 14.81 1.89
CA PHE A 122 0.74 15.44 0.76
C PHE A 122 1.59 16.45 -0.01
N THR A 123 2.69 16.92 0.59
CA THR A 123 3.45 18.05 0.04
C THR A 123 4.91 17.75 -0.24
N ARG A 124 5.51 16.73 0.40
CA ARG A 124 6.95 16.45 0.35
C ARG A 124 7.48 16.13 -1.03
N ASP A 125 6.69 15.42 -1.85
CA ASP A 125 7.12 14.97 -3.17
C ASP A 125 6.76 16.02 -4.24
N HIS A 126 5.55 16.57 -4.19
CA HIS A 126 5.10 17.66 -5.05
C HIS A 126 3.89 18.38 -4.44
N PRO A 127 4.01 19.67 -4.04
CA PRO A 127 2.90 20.41 -3.50
C PRO A 127 1.81 20.66 -4.57
N GLY A 128 0.55 20.78 -4.11
CA GLY A 128 -0.59 21.09 -4.99
C GLY A 128 -1.21 19.88 -5.72
N THR A 129 -0.79 18.65 -5.42
CA THR A 129 -1.40 17.43 -5.97
C THR A 129 -2.67 17.00 -5.24
N SER A 130 -2.98 17.62 -4.09
CA SER A 130 -4.19 17.39 -3.27
C SER A 130 -4.70 18.69 -2.67
N ASP A 131 -5.99 18.72 -2.29
CA ASP A 131 -6.57 19.82 -1.53
C ASP A 131 -6.00 19.80 -0.09
N PRO A 132 -5.45 20.91 0.43
CA PRO A 132 -4.94 20.98 1.80
C PRO A 132 -5.96 20.56 2.86
N ARG A 133 -7.26 20.79 2.64
CA ARG A 133 -8.33 20.38 3.56
C ARG A 133 -8.40 18.85 3.72
N VAL A 134 -7.96 18.09 2.72
CA VAL A 134 -7.93 16.61 2.79
C VAL A 134 -6.86 16.15 3.78
N ALA A 135 -5.68 16.79 3.79
CA ALA A 135 -4.64 16.50 4.77
C ALA A 135 -5.10 16.79 6.20
N GLU A 136 -5.83 17.91 6.40
CA GLU A 136 -6.41 18.25 7.71
C GLU A 136 -7.46 17.24 8.15
N ALA A 137 -8.40 16.88 7.25
CA ALA A 137 -9.44 15.89 7.56
C ALA A 137 -8.84 14.50 7.87
N LEU A 138 -7.75 14.11 7.18
CA LEU A 138 -7.03 12.88 7.50
C LEU A 138 -6.37 12.96 8.88
N ALA A 139 -5.74 14.11 9.20
CA ALA A 139 -5.14 14.32 10.51
C ALA A 139 -6.20 14.27 11.63
N ASP A 140 -7.35 14.90 11.45
CA ASP A 140 -8.46 14.83 12.41
C ASP A 140 -8.95 13.39 12.61
N ALA A 141 -9.05 12.60 11.54
CA ALA A 141 -9.52 11.22 11.60
C ALA A 141 -8.50 10.25 12.24
N GLU A 142 -7.19 10.48 12.04
CA GLU A 142 -6.15 9.59 12.56
C GLU A 142 -5.75 9.92 14.00
N LEU A 143 -5.61 11.20 14.34
CA LEU A 143 -5.09 11.64 15.65
C LEU A 143 -6.02 11.35 16.82
N ILE A 144 -7.31 11.05 16.59
CA ILE A 144 -8.20 10.53 17.64
C ILE A 144 -7.74 9.19 18.20
N HIS A 145 -6.88 8.46 17.48
CA HIS A 145 -6.29 7.19 17.88
C HIS A 145 -4.91 7.32 18.53
N GLY A 146 -4.41 8.56 18.70
CA GLY A 146 -3.11 8.89 19.26
C GLY A 146 -2.10 9.39 18.23
N GLU A 147 -1.00 9.94 18.72
CA GLU A 147 0.07 10.51 17.90
C GLU A 147 1.27 9.56 17.72
N GLU A 148 1.18 8.34 18.23
CA GLU A 148 2.22 7.34 18.08
C GLU A 148 1.77 6.20 17.16
N VAL A 149 2.63 5.84 16.22
CA VAL A 149 2.43 4.72 15.32
C VAL A 149 3.67 3.81 15.29
N PRO A 150 3.50 2.53 14.91
CA PRO A 150 4.62 1.59 14.84
C PRO A 150 5.74 2.03 13.89
N THR A 151 6.96 1.60 14.18
CA THR A 151 8.16 1.85 13.36
C THR A 151 8.44 0.76 12.34
N GLY A 152 7.90 -0.44 12.49
CA GLY A 152 8.35 -1.63 11.76
C GLY A 152 8.28 -1.49 10.24
N THR A 153 7.22 -0.86 9.68
CA THR A 153 7.18 -0.60 8.24
C THR A 153 8.26 0.38 7.77
N TYR A 154 8.68 1.32 8.62
CA TYR A 154 9.77 2.24 8.29
C TYR A 154 11.12 1.54 8.37
N LEU A 155 11.30 0.66 9.36
CA LEU A 155 12.48 -0.19 9.46
C LEU A 155 12.62 -1.07 8.23
N ASP A 156 11.56 -1.78 7.82
CA ASP A 156 11.58 -2.63 6.64
C ASP A 156 11.91 -1.85 5.37
N MET A 157 11.28 -0.69 5.18
CA MET A 157 11.51 0.15 3.99
C MET A 157 12.90 0.79 3.95
N THR A 158 13.62 0.87 5.08
CA THR A 158 14.96 1.50 5.12
C THR A 158 16.11 0.52 5.27
N ALA A 159 15.87 -0.69 5.79
CA ALA A 159 16.91 -1.64 6.11
C ALA A 159 16.71 -3.03 5.48
N ASN A 160 15.47 -3.41 5.14
CA ASN A 160 15.14 -4.80 4.80
C ASN A 160 14.59 -4.99 3.36
N LEU A 161 14.57 -3.93 2.53
CA LEU A 161 14.15 -4.07 1.13
C LEU A 161 15.17 -4.89 0.31
N PRO A 162 14.70 -5.74 -0.62
CA PRO A 162 13.31 -6.00 -0.95
C PRO A 162 12.66 -7.01 0.00
N VAL A 163 11.44 -6.72 0.48
CA VAL A 163 10.66 -7.65 1.33
C VAL A 163 9.79 -8.62 0.52
N VAL A 164 9.73 -8.44 -0.79
CA VAL A 164 8.97 -9.28 -1.72
C VAL A 164 9.83 -9.66 -2.91
N ASP A 165 9.94 -10.96 -3.16
CA ASP A 165 10.51 -11.46 -4.42
C ASP A 165 9.41 -11.48 -5.49
N PRO A 166 9.53 -10.68 -6.58
CA PRO A 166 8.54 -10.65 -7.65
C PRO A 166 8.27 -12.00 -8.29
N LEU A 167 9.25 -12.92 -8.33
CA LEU A 167 9.10 -14.26 -8.89
C LEU A 167 8.12 -15.14 -8.10
N GLN A 168 7.85 -14.79 -6.85
CA GLN A 168 6.91 -15.51 -5.98
C GLN A 168 5.48 -14.97 -6.07
N VAL A 169 5.25 -13.81 -6.71
CA VAL A 169 3.92 -13.20 -6.84
C VAL A 169 3.19 -13.79 -8.03
N GLN A 170 2.36 -14.81 -7.80
CA GLN A 170 1.63 -15.53 -8.84
C GLN A 170 0.34 -14.85 -9.31
N ALA A 171 -0.19 -13.92 -8.53
CA ALA A 171 -1.41 -13.19 -8.85
C ALA A 171 -1.25 -12.27 -10.06
N ALA A 172 -2.37 -11.89 -10.68
CA ALA A 172 -2.40 -10.76 -11.61
C ALA A 172 -2.13 -9.45 -10.83
N VAL A 173 -1.21 -8.63 -11.32
CA VAL A 173 -0.70 -7.44 -10.61
C VAL A 173 -0.91 -6.17 -11.43
N MET A 174 -1.48 -5.14 -10.81
CA MET A 174 -1.38 -3.76 -11.27
C MET A 174 -0.49 -2.96 -10.33
N ILE A 175 0.54 -2.30 -10.86
CA ILE A 175 1.32 -1.30 -10.15
C ILE A 175 0.82 0.07 -10.59
N VAL A 176 0.44 0.91 -9.61
CA VAL A 176 0.06 2.31 -9.86
C VAL A 176 1.02 3.24 -9.15
N ARG A 177 1.61 4.14 -9.92
CA ARG A 177 2.55 5.16 -9.45
C ARG A 177 2.01 6.55 -9.75
N GLY A 178 2.12 7.47 -8.80
CA GLY A 178 1.96 8.90 -9.08
C GLY A 178 3.18 9.43 -9.87
N GLU A 179 2.96 10.32 -10.82
CA GLU A 179 4.05 10.96 -11.61
C GLU A 179 5.15 11.52 -10.70
N HIS A 180 4.74 12.15 -9.59
CA HIS A 180 5.63 12.83 -8.65
C HIS A 180 5.92 12.02 -7.37
N ASP A 181 5.53 10.74 -7.30
CA ASP A 181 5.72 9.93 -6.09
C ASP A 181 7.22 9.64 -5.85
N GLY A 182 7.73 10.14 -4.73
CA GLY A 182 9.14 10.00 -4.34
C GLY A 182 9.47 8.72 -3.55
N ILE A 183 8.47 7.82 -3.30
CA ILE A 183 8.72 6.58 -2.54
C ILE A 183 9.54 5.56 -3.33
N ALA A 184 9.46 5.58 -4.66
CA ALA A 184 10.23 4.72 -5.54
C ALA A 184 10.51 5.41 -6.88
N SER A 185 11.66 5.11 -7.47
CA SER A 185 11.92 5.48 -8.87
C SER A 185 11.09 4.61 -9.82
N GLN A 186 10.82 5.12 -11.01
CA GLN A 186 10.11 4.34 -12.03
C GLN A 186 10.91 3.11 -12.44
N GLU A 187 12.23 3.23 -12.50
CA GLU A 187 13.16 2.14 -12.86
C GLU A 187 13.10 1.01 -11.84
N ASP A 188 13.03 1.33 -10.53
CA ASP A 188 12.90 0.34 -9.46
C ASP A 188 11.61 -0.46 -9.59
N LEU A 189 10.51 0.22 -9.87
CA LEU A 189 9.21 -0.42 -10.07
C LEU A 189 9.12 -1.22 -11.37
N LEU A 190 9.75 -0.75 -12.46
CA LEU A 190 9.81 -1.48 -13.72
C LEU A 190 10.68 -2.73 -13.60
N ASP A 191 11.70 -2.74 -12.75
CA ASP A 191 12.49 -3.95 -12.46
C ASP A 191 11.61 -5.01 -11.77
N PHE A 192 10.84 -4.63 -10.75
CA PHE A 192 9.84 -5.51 -10.14
C PHE A 192 8.82 -6.02 -11.18
N PHE A 193 8.23 -5.13 -11.95
CA PHE A 193 7.20 -5.42 -12.96
C PHE A 193 7.67 -6.44 -14.00
N ARG A 194 8.90 -6.30 -14.51
CA ARG A 194 9.47 -7.20 -15.54
C ARG A 194 9.64 -8.63 -15.05
N ARG A 195 9.87 -8.80 -13.72
CA ARG A 195 10.12 -10.09 -13.09
C ARG A 195 8.86 -10.84 -12.67
N LEU A 196 7.69 -10.19 -12.68
CA LEU A 196 6.43 -10.84 -12.34
C LEU A 196 6.17 -12.01 -13.31
N PRO A 197 5.90 -13.24 -12.82
CA PRO A 197 5.71 -14.40 -13.68
C PRO A 197 4.37 -14.38 -14.41
N ASN A 198 3.33 -13.78 -13.80
CA ASN A 198 2.01 -13.72 -14.40
C ASN A 198 1.99 -12.67 -15.53
N PRO A 199 1.61 -13.07 -16.78
CA PRO A 199 1.52 -12.15 -17.90
C PRO A 199 0.36 -11.14 -17.77
N ASP A 200 -0.66 -11.41 -16.95
CA ASP A 200 -1.74 -10.47 -16.61
C ASP A 200 -1.22 -9.45 -15.59
N ARG A 201 -0.47 -8.48 -16.09
CA ARG A 201 0.18 -7.45 -15.30
C ARG A 201 0.09 -6.09 -15.99
N GLN A 202 -0.12 -5.04 -15.20
CA GLN A 202 -0.24 -3.66 -15.69
C GLN A 202 0.64 -2.71 -14.89
N PHE A 203 1.19 -1.72 -15.57
CA PHE A 203 1.95 -0.63 -14.97
C PHE A 203 1.32 0.70 -15.39
N VAL A 204 0.91 1.51 -14.41
CA VAL A 204 0.19 2.75 -14.64
C VAL A 204 0.92 3.90 -13.94
N VAL A 205 1.14 4.99 -14.66
CA VAL A 205 1.59 6.27 -14.11
C VAL A 205 0.43 7.24 -14.17
N LEU A 206 0.02 7.80 -13.03
CA LEU A 206 -1.04 8.80 -12.95
C LEU A 206 -0.46 10.21 -13.02
N PRO A 207 -0.79 11.01 -14.05
CA PRO A 207 -0.27 12.36 -14.19
C PRO A 207 -0.80 13.29 -13.10
N GLY A 208 0.05 14.22 -12.65
CA GLY A 208 -0.29 15.20 -11.62
C GLY A 208 -0.61 14.59 -10.25
N ALA A 209 -0.20 13.36 -9.99
CA ALA A 209 -0.38 12.69 -8.70
C ALA A 209 0.97 12.50 -7.99
N ALA A 210 0.98 12.63 -6.66
CA ALA A 210 2.11 12.31 -5.80
C ALA A 210 1.80 11.08 -4.95
N HIS A 211 2.45 10.91 -3.80
CA HIS A 211 2.36 9.71 -2.97
C HIS A 211 0.94 9.36 -2.48
N ALA A 212 0.14 10.35 -2.10
CA ALA A 212 -1.21 10.15 -1.58
C ALA A 212 -2.25 10.02 -2.71
N LEU A 213 -2.15 8.96 -3.54
CA LEU A 213 -2.95 8.81 -4.75
C LEU A 213 -4.46 8.80 -4.48
N VAL A 214 -4.90 8.08 -3.44
CA VAL A 214 -6.33 7.93 -3.09
C VAL A 214 -6.96 9.24 -2.62
N PHE A 215 -6.15 10.22 -2.26
CA PHE A 215 -6.55 11.53 -1.76
C PHE A 215 -6.23 12.69 -2.71
N GLY A 216 -5.54 12.42 -3.82
CA GLY A 216 -5.14 13.42 -4.80
C GLY A 216 -6.32 14.01 -5.58
N HIS A 217 -6.09 15.15 -6.24
CA HIS A 217 -7.07 15.77 -7.16
C HIS A 217 -7.48 14.80 -8.26
N ASN A 218 -6.51 14.00 -8.77
CA ASN A 218 -6.72 13.06 -9.86
C ASN A 218 -7.12 11.64 -9.38
N ARG A 219 -7.60 11.47 -8.13
CA ARG A 219 -8.01 10.16 -7.58
C ARG A 219 -9.08 9.44 -8.40
N HIS A 220 -9.90 10.17 -9.16
CA HIS A 220 -10.90 9.57 -10.07
C HIS A 220 -10.25 8.74 -11.19
N GLN A 221 -9.06 9.12 -11.65
CA GLN A 221 -8.30 8.33 -12.62
C GLN A 221 -7.81 7.02 -11.99
N LEU A 222 -7.36 7.07 -10.72
CA LEU A 222 -7.01 5.86 -9.96
C LEU A 222 -8.21 4.90 -9.87
N TRP A 223 -9.38 5.40 -9.48
CA TRP A 223 -10.57 4.57 -9.38
C TRP A 223 -10.94 3.92 -10.70
N HIS A 224 -10.83 4.67 -11.81
CA HIS A 224 -11.12 4.18 -13.16
C HIS A 224 -10.17 3.01 -13.54
N VAL A 225 -8.86 3.20 -13.44
CA VAL A 225 -7.88 2.16 -13.83
C VAL A 225 -7.96 0.94 -12.93
N VAL A 226 -8.16 1.13 -11.62
CA VAL A 226 -8.33 0.03 -10.67
C VAL A 226 -9.60 -0.77 -10.98
N HIS A 227 -10.74 -0.11 -11.20
CA HIS A 227 -11.97 -0.79 -11.58
C HIS A 227 -11.80 -1.58 -12.89
N ALA A 228 -11.22 -0.96 -13.92
CA ALA A 228 -10.96 -1.62 -15.20
C ALA A 228 -10.09 -2.87 -15.04
N PHE A 229 -9.06 -2.81 -14.20
CA PHE A 229 -8.20 -3.97 -13.90
C PHE A 229 -8.93 -5.05 -13.10
N LEU A 230 -9.67 -4.70 -12.05
CA LEU A 230 -10.35 -5.68 -11.20
C LEU A 230 -11.50 -6.38 -11.92
N SER A 231 -12.19 -5.68 -12.85
CA SER A 231 -13.29 -6.21 -13.66
C SER A 231 -12.85 -6.82 -15.00
N MET A 232 -11.55 -6.88 -15.27
CA MET A 232 -11.04 -7.44 -16.52
C MET A 232 -11.45 -8.89 -16.68
N PRO A 233 -12.03 -9.30 -17.84
CA PRO A 233 -12.40 -10.68 -18.08
C PRO A 233 -11.15 -11.58 -18.02
N PRO A 234 -11.32 -12.86 -17.65
CA PRO A 234 -10.22 -13.81 -17.62
C PRO A 234 -9.58 -13.96 -19.00
N ARG A 235 -8.27 -14.11 -19.01
CA ARG A 235 -7.53 -14.44 -20.24
C ARG A 235 -8.07 -15.73 -20.83
N ARG A 236 -8.31 -15.72 -22.13
CA ARG A 236 -8.56 -16.96 -22.88
C ARG A 236 -7.21 -17.54 -23.28
N ASP A 237 -6.96 -18.79 -22.92
CA ASP A 237 -5.82 -19.52 -23.44
C ASP A 237 -6.09 -19.82 -24.94
N LEU A 238 -5.08 -19.54 -25.77
CA LEU A 238 -5.14 -19.78 -27.21
C LEU A 238 -4.76 -21.22 -27.51
#